data_9000fe288b3c332b2f411bfea4a6a45a
#
_entry.id   9000fe288b3c332b2f411bfea4a6a45a
#
_cell.length_a   1.000
_cell.length_b   1.000
_cell.length_c   1.000
_cell.angle_alpha   90.00
_cell.angle_beta   90.00
_cell.angle_gamma   90.00
#
_symmetry.space_group_name_H-M   'P 1'
#
loop_
_entity.id
_entity.type
_entity.pdbx_description
1 polymer ?
#
loop_
_entity_poly.entity_id
_entity_poly.type
_entity_poly.pdbx_seq_one_letter_code
_entity_poly.pdbx_strand_id
1 'polypeptide(L)'
;LRAESAQRRGKIRETEEVGVVRGKTFTRIRIKSDEFRGVSTTKDEAISSPTSSPMSYNFTYEKGVLQGKYGISAATFPSDVTPAFRHAVASLPEGVVPMSLHLFRKFDAATNKRDDRLIVRTTDNEYYETSVFTVGDTFRKIVNLAAAGKDCSACYRYNGKDLFLASSERGFFYTYDGTTLKKIENAPKMTSMCVHAERIFATVSGEQNKVWFSADFNPENWKVSGDGAGYIDFDDEGGKVIKVVKFLNYVYVFRDFGVERLTAFGAQTDFSVSKIYTASARIYPDTIVPLGDRIVFLTEEGLKCLDGYNVQNIFVDLSDFLSSDKRNAVATGMDGKYFLAANMVFPGDFAVKFLDEVRDQGVYNTNGLAVCDVKKNKMTLLRGMDIRFLKAVNVHTLSSVFMTFSGVNKHLIGMFSDTGKYFSDKLPRYWTTGYTDLGYPEKQKSVRNVMLTAHGTVTLGLELDGNKIEYLLEGADLPQKIIVNRAFSKMRVYLKENSESGSYTVTPPSITVDLS
;
A
#
# COMPACT_ATOMS: atom_id res chain seq x y z
N LEU A 1 -18.69 35.65 10.58
CA LEU A 1 -18.04 34.94 9.43
C LEU A 1 -16.63 34.40 9.74
N ARG A 2 -15.80 35.14 10.55
CA ARG A 2 -14.46 34.63 10.95
C ARG A 2 -14.53 33.53 12.03
N ALA A 3 -15.48 33.57 12.93
CA ALA A 3 -15.67 32.55 13.98
C ALA A 3 -16.22 31.23 13.44
N GLU A 4 -17.11 31.25 12.44
CA GLU A 4 -17.66 30.04 11.83
C GLU A 4 -16.65 29.29 10.94
N SER A 5 -15.69 30.02 10.33
CA SER A 5 -14.61 29.36 9.55
C SER A 5 -13.61 28.62 10.45
N ALA A 6 -13.40 29.06 11.68
CA ALA A 6 -12.53 28.42 12.66
C ALA A 6 -13.13 27.12 13.23
N GLN A 7 -14.47 27.02 13.33
CA GLN A 7 -15.13 25.80 13.83
C GLN A 7 -15.06 24.60 12.86
N ARG A 8 -14.89 24.83 11.55
CA ARG A 8 -14.70 23.75 10.55
C ARG A 8 -13.26 23.26 10.42
N ARG A 9 -12.28 23.98 11.01
CA ARG A 9 -10.85 23.66 10.93
C ARG A 9 -10.38 22.95 12.19
N GLY A 10 -10.78 21.68 12.42
CA GLY A 10 -10.31 20.83 13.51
C GLY A 10 -9.88 21.59 14.78
N LYS A 11 -10.21 21.10 15.95
CA LYS A 11 -10.05 21.75 17.25
C LYS A 11 -8.62 22.23 17.55
N ILE A 12 -8.22 23.36 16.95
CA ILE A 12 -7.09 24.15 17.46
C ILE A 12 -7.66 24.95 18.63
N ARG A 13 -7.24 24.63 19.84
CA ARG A 13 -7.57 25.45 21.00
C ARG A 13 -6.55 26.57 21.07
N GLU A 14 -6.93 27.76 20.65
CA GLU A 14 -6.18 28.98 20.91
C GLU A 14 -6.65 29.55 22.27
N THR A 15 -5.73 29.74 23.20
CA THR A 15 -5.95 30.52 24.41
C THR A 15 -5.20 31.83 24.22
N GLU A 16 -5.90 32.96 24.29
CA GLU A 16 -5.31 34.28 24.21
C GLU A 16 -5.10 34.87 25.63
N GLU A 17 -3.89 35.28 25.92
CA GLU A 17 -3.55 36.04 27.12
C GLU A 17 -2.87 37.36 26.70
N VAL A 18 -3.33 38.48 27.23
CA VAL A 18 -2.68 39.77 27.00
C VAL A 18 -1.65 40.02 28.09
N GLY A 19 -0.43 40.33 27.69
CA GLY A 19 0.67 40.61 28.59
C GLY A 19 1.38 41.92 28.24
N VAL A 20 2.12 42.48 29.18
CA VAL A 20 2.94 43.69 28.99
C VAL A 20 4.38 43.39 29.39
N VAL A 21 5.34 43.65 28.51
CA VAL A 21 6.77 43.54 28.80
C VAL A 21 7.47 44.84 28.35
N ARG A 22 8.17 45.52 29.27
CA ARG A 22 8.88 46.78 29.02
C ARG A 22 8.01 47.83 28.32
N GLY A 23 6.74 47.96 28.77
CA GLY A 23 5.81 48.94 28.23
C GLY A 23 5.18 48.60 26.86
N LYS A 24 5.52 47.47 26.27
CA LYS A 24 4.89 46.99 25.03
C LYS A 24 3.87 45.90 25.34
N THR A 25 2.68 46.06 24.80
CA THR A 25 1.61 45.08 24.89
C THR A 25 1.85 43.96 23.86
N PHE A 26 1.70 42.74 24.26
CA PHE A 26 1.71 41.58 23.37
C PHE A 26 0.50 40.67 23.64
N THR A 27 0.05 39.99 22.62
CA THR A 27 -0.97 38.94 22.76
C THR A 27 -0.27 37.58 22.74
N ARG A 28 -0.45 36.80 23.78
CA ARG A 28 0.07 35.42 23.84
C ARG A 28 -0.97 34.46 23.33
N ILE A 29 -0.62 33.69 22.31
CA ILE A 29 -1.44 32.60 21.77
C ILE A 29 -0.77 31.26 22.05
N ARG A 30 -1.57 30.26 22.33
CA ARG A 30 -1.13 28.88 22.45
C ARG A 30 -1.81 28.03 21.38
N ILE A 31 -1.03 27.54 20.46
CA ILE A 31 -1.47 26.67 19.38
C ILE A 31 -1.30 25.23 19.86
N LYS A 32 -2.41 24.53 20.06
CA LYS A 32 -2.43 23.14 20.47
C LYS A 32 -3.31 22.35 19.52
N SER A 33 -2.81 21.24 19.04
CA SER A 33 -3.61 20.24 18.32
C SER A 33 -3.78 18.99 19.15
N ASP A 34 -4.93 18.36 19.01
CA ASP A 34 -5.25 17.13 19.73
C ASP A 34 -4.71 15.89 19.00
N GLU A 35 -4.44 15.99 17.71
CA GLU A 35 -4.02 14.83 16.90
C GLU A 35 -3.20 15.22 15.66
N PHE A 36 -2.33 14.31 15.21
CA PHE A 36 -1.74 14.35 13.88
C PHE A 36 -2.73 13.79 12.84
N ARG A 37 -2.86 14.45 11.68
CA ARG A 37 -3.91 14.14 10.68
C ARG A 37 -3.44 13.38 9.45
N GLY A 38 -2.17 13.25 9.24
CA GLY A 38 -1.62 12.60 8.08
C GLY A 38 -1.02 13.56 7.06
N VAL A 39 -0.71 13.05 5.87
CA VAL A 39 -0.11 13.83 4.78
C VAL A 39 -1.19 14.62 4.06
N SER A 40 -0.93 15.90 3.79
CA SER A 40 -1.74 16.77 2.95
C SER A 40 -0.86 17.82 2.29
N THR A 41 -0.91 17.90 0.98
CA THR A 41 -0.11 18.82 0.13
C THR A 41 -0.90 20.07 -0.25
N THR A 42 -1.96 20.41 0.47
CA THR A 42 -2.76 21.62 0.22
C THR A 42 -1.85 22.83 0.03
N LYS A 43 -1.93 23.45 -1.13
CA LYS A 43 -1.00 24.53 -1.56
C LYS A 43 -1.10 25.80 -0.75
N ASP A 44 -2.20 26.03 -0.06
CA ASP A 44 -2.40 27.20 0.79
C ASP A 44 -1.92 26.90 2.22
N GLU A 45 -0.67 27.23 2.49
CA GLU A 45 -0.02 27.05 3.80
C GLU A 45 -0.75 27.81 4.93
N ALA A 46 -1.40 28.93 4.62
CA ALA A 46 -2.19 29.70 5.58
C ALA A 46 -3.47 28.98 6.01
N ILE A 47 -3.94 28.02 5.20
CA ILE A 47 -5.17 27.25 5.41
C ILE A 47 -4.88 25.87 5.99
N SER A 48 -3.64 25.37 5.86
CA SER A 48 -3.28 24.02 6.33
C SER A 48 -3.41 23.92 7.86
N SER A 49 -3.96 22.80 8.31
CA SER A 49 -3.95 22.49 9.75
C SER A 49 -2.50 22.30 10.22
N PRO A 50 -2.10 22.88 11.36
CA PRO A 50 -0.74 22.69 11.89
C PRO A 50 -0.39 21.25 12.26
N THR A 51 -1.32 20.32 12.11
CA THR A 51 -1.13 18.87 12.29
C THR A 51 -1.23 18.07 11.02
N SER A 52 -1.62 18.68 9.89
CA SER A 52 -1.43 18.11 8.56
C SER A 52 0.00 18.33 8.12
N SER A 53 0.57 17.38 7.44
CA SER A 53 1.97 17.42 7.00
C SER A 53 2.02 17.48 5.47
N PRO A 54 2.67 18.49 4.89
CA PRO A 54 2.96 18.48 3.46
C PRO A 54 3.99 17.41 3.10
N MET A 55 4.77 16.95 4.09
CA MET A 55 5.78 15.91 3.92
C MET A 55 5.92 15.10 5.20
N SER A 56 5.59 13.81 5.12
CA SER A 56 5.86 12.85 6.19
C SER A 56 6.15 11.48 5.60
N TYR A 57 7.18 10.80 6.10
CA TYR A 57 7.47 9.43 5.72
C TYR A 57 7.98 8.59 6.90
N ASN A 58 7.72 7.31 6.83
CA ASN A 58 8.10 6.29 7.81
C ASN A 58 7.51 6.48 9.22
N PHE A 59 6.63 7.46 9.40
CA PHE A 59 5.76 7.61 10.56
C PHE A 59 4.36 7.09 10.27
N THR A 60 3.72 6.49 11.26
CA THR A 60 2.31 6.11 11.23
C THR A 60 1.49 7.01 12.12
N TYR A 61 0.21 7.15 11.79
CA TYR A 61 -0.74 8.00 12.51
C TYR A 61 -1.76 7.12 13.24
N GLU A 62 -1.49 6.76 14.48
CA GLU A 62 -2.40 5.96 15.29
C GLU A 62 -2.84 6.71 16.54
N LYS A 63 -4.14 6.70 16.82
CA LYS A 63 -4.73 7.37 18.00
C LYS A 63 -4.30 8.83 18.18
N GLY A 64 -4.08 9.53 17.07
CA GLY A 64 -3.68 10.94 17.07
C GLY A 64 -2.20 11.23 17.34
N VAL A 65 -1.37 10.20 17.51
CA VAL A 65 0.08 10.33 17.74
C VAL A 65 0.88 9.78 16.56
N LEU A 66 2.13 10.24 16.40
CA LEU A 66 3.09 9.65 15.48
C LEU A 66 3.75 8.44 16.14
N GLN A 67 3.86 7.35 15.40
CA GLN A 67 4.50 6.10 15.84
C GLN A 67 5.41 5.55 14.76
N GLY A 68 6.37 4.70 15.14
CA GLY A 68 7.30 4.03 14.25
C GLY A 68 6.92 2.59 13.92
N LYS A 69 5.68 2.38 13.50
CA LYS A 69 5.22 1.08 13.01
C LYS A 69 5.53 0.93 11.52
N TYR A 70 5.25 -0.23 10.94
CA TYR A 70 5.56 -0.58 9.56
C TYR A 70 7.06 -0.73 9.26
N GLY A 71 7.82 -1.26 10.21
CA GLY A 71 9.08 -1.91 9.86
C GLY A 71 8.83 -3.14 8.97
N ILE A 72 9.86 -3.65 8.35
CA ILE A 72 9.82 -4.88 7.56
C ILE A 72 10.83 -5.87 8.14
N SER A 73 10.37 -7.10 8.35
CA SER A 73 11.21 -8.22 8.77
C SER A 73 10.98 -9.43 7.85
N ALA A 74 11.78 -10.47 8.01
CA ALA A 74 11.54 -11.74 7.35
C ALA A 74 10.14 -12.27 7.68
N ALA A 75 9.47 -12.82 6.68
CA ALA A 75 8.11 -13.32 6.81
C ALA A 75 8.02 -14.53 7.74
N THR A 76 6.92 -14.64 8.48
CA THR A 76 6.63 -15.75 9.39
C THR A 76 5.22 -16.28 9.21
N PHE A 77 5.01 -17.56 9.49
CA PHE A 77 3.70 -18.20 9.52
C PHE A 77 3.29 -18.63 10.92
N PRO A 78 1.98 -18.76 11.21
CA PRO A 78 1.49 -19.38 12.45
C PRO A 78 1.66 -20.90 12.37
N SER A 79 1.98 -21.53 13.52
CA SER A 79 1.94 -22.99 13.64
C SER A 79 0.49 -23.50 13.71
N ASP A 80 0.24 -24.71 13.18
CA ASP A 80 -1.05 -25.39 13.29
C ASP A 80 -1.34 -25.92 14.71
N VAL A 81 -0.27 -26.27 15.45
CA VAL A 81 -0.37 -26.82 16.80
C VAL A 81 -0.60 -25.71 17.83
N THR A 82 0.12 -24.60 17.68
CA THR A 82 0.02 -23.45 18.59
C THR A 82 -0.05 -22.17 17.76
N PRO A 83 -1.25 -21.67 17.41
CA PRO A 83 -1.40 -20.52 16.50
C PRO A 83 -0.70 -19.23 16.95
N ALA A 84 -0.44 -19.08 18.24
CA ALA A 84 0.34 -17.96 18.77
C ALA A 84 1.85 -18.10 18.48
N PHE A 85 2.33 -19.31 18.21
CA PHE A 85 3.72 -19.56 17.84
C PHE A 85 3.94 -19.22 16.37
N ARG A 86 4.96 -18.42 16.10
CA ARG A 86 5.38 -18.03 14.75
C ARG A 86 6.67 -18.75 14.37
N HIS A 87 6.73 -19.28 13.16
CA HIS A 87 7.96 -19.82 12.59
C HIS A 87 8.33 -19.05 11.31
N ALA A 88 9.63 -18.96 11.04
CA ALA A 88 10.11 -18.29 9.84
C ALA A 88 9.65 -19.02 8.58
N VAL A 89 9.27 -18.27 7.55
CA VAL A 89 9.11 -18.82 6.20
C VAL A 89 10.48 -19.35 5.77
N ALA A 90 10.49 -20.55 5.20
CA ALA A 90 11.71 -21.16 4.70
C ALA A 90 12.47 -20.23 3.73
N SER A 91 13.78 -20.36 3.67
CA SER A 91 14.57 -19.72 2.64
C SER A 91 14.44 -20.49 1.33
N LEU A 92 14.38 -19.76 0.22
CA LEU A 92 14.54 -20.36 -1.11
C LEU A 92 15.96 -20.93 -1.25
N PRO A 93 16.20 -21.86 -2.18
CA PRO A 93 17.55 -22.32 -2.48
C PRO A 93 18.50 -21.17 -2.78
N GLU A 94 19.79 -21.37 -2.52
CA GLU A 94 20.83 -20.36 -2.74
C GLU A 94 20.80 -19.84 -4.20
N GLY A 95 20.91 -18.54 -4.37
CA GLY A 95 20.88 -17.86 -5.67
C GLY A 95 19.47 -17.63 -6.25
N VAL A 96 18.43 -18.25 -5.71
CA VAL A 96 17.05 -18.11 -6.19
C VAL A 96 16.45 -16.82 -5.67
N VAL A 97 15.81 -16.05 -6.57
CA VAL A 97 15.21 -14.74 -6.25
C VAL A 97 13.70 -14.80 -6.41
N PRO A 98 12.91 -14.55 -5.35
CA PRO A 98 11.46 -14.51 -5.44
C PRO A 98 10.99 -13.32 -6.28
N MET A 99 10.02 -13.56 -7.15
CA MET A 99 9.40 -12.53 -8.00
C MET A 99 7.97 -12.24 -7.59
N SER A 100 7.08 -13.22 -7.63
CA SER A 100 5.69 -13.10 -7.21
C SER A 100 5.31 -14.18 -6.20
N LEU A 101 4.27 -13.91 -5.42
CA LEU A 101 3.79 -14.74 -4.33
C LEU A 101 2.33 -15.12 -4.58
N HIS A 102 2.00 -16.38 -4.41
CA HIS A 102 0.65 -16.91 -4.55
C HIS A 102 0.29 -17.76 -3.34
N LEU A 103 -0.96 -17.66 -2.89
CA LEU A 103 -1.45 -18.50 -1.81
C LEU A 103 -2.37 -19.58 -2.40
N PHE A 104 -1.94 -20.82 -2.30
CA PHE A 104 -2.76 -21.98 -2.62
C PHE A 104 -3.51 -22.42 -1.37
N ARG A 105 -4.82 -22.18 -1.36
CA ARG A 105 -5.70 -22.61 -0.28
C ARG A 105 -6.15 -24.04 -0.57
N LYS A 106 -5.69 -24.96 0.24
CA LYS A 106 -5.97 -26.37 0.11
C LYS A 106 -6.57 -26.93 1.38
N PHE A 107 -7.58 -27.78 1.22
CA PHE A 107 -8.18 -28.54 2.30
C PHE A 107 -7.88 -30.02 2.07
N ASP A 108 -7.27 -30.68 3.02
CA ASP A 108 -7.05 -32.12 3.01
C ASP A 108 -8.24 -32.84 3.65
N ALA A 109 -9.08 -33.46 2.81
CA ALA A 109 -10.26 -34.18 3.28
C ALA A 109 -9.93 -35.44 4.09
N ALA A 110 -8.76 -36.07 3.87
CA ALA A 110 -8.35 -37.26 4.59
C ALA A 110 -8.00 -36.96 6.05
N THR A 111 -7.34 -35.85 6.29
CA THR A 111 -6.94 -35.40 7.65
C THR A 111 -7.93 -34.40 8.26
N ASN A 112 -8.91 -33.93 7.50
CA ASN A 112 -9.85 -32.87 7.86
C ASN A 112 -9.14 -31.56 8.30
N LYS A 113 -8.00 -31.24 7.68
CA LYS A 113 -7.17 -30.08 8.00
C LYS A 113 -6.91 -29.24 6.77
N ARG A 114 -6.57 -27.98 7.01
CA ARG A 114 -6.03 -27.09 5.97
C ARG A 114 -4.56 -27.42 5.70
N ASP A 115 -4.20 -27.51 4.43
CA ASP A 115 -2.84 -27.68 3.91
C ASP A 115 -2.52 -26.51 2.96
N ASP A 116 -2.74 -25.27 3.44
CA ASP A 116 -2.45 -24.08 2.65
C ASP A 116 -0.95 -24.01 2.34
N ARG A 117 -0.61 -23.58 1.11
CA ARG A 117 0.77 -23.49 0.65
C ARG A 117 1.08 -22.11 0.12
N LEU A 118 2.26 -21.60 0.44
CA LEU A 118 2.84 -20.45 -0.24
C LEU A 118 3.55 -20.96 -1.50
N ILE A 119 3.12 -20.47 -2.65
CA ILE A 119 3.75 -20.73 -3.94
C ILE A 119 4.49 -19.47 -4.35
N VAL A 120 5.77 -19.62 -4.66
CA VAL A 120 6.67 -18.53 -5.05
C VAL A 120 7.12 -18.75 -6.47
N ARG A 121 6.86 -17.78 -7.34
CA ARG A 121 7.51 -17.72 -8.65
C ARG A 121 8.82 -16.97 -8.50
N THR A 122 9.85 -17.43 -9.19
CA THR A 122 11.20 -16.87 -9.16
C THR A 122 11.52 -16.08 -10.43
N THR A 123 12.60 -15.30 -10.39
CA THR A 123 13.11 -14.57 -11.58
C THR A 123 13.50 -15.51 -12.72
N ASP A 124 13.85 -16.77 -12.42
CA ASP A 124 14.16 -17.80 -13.40
C ASP A 124 12.91 -18.47 -13.99
N ASN A 125 11.74 -17.91 -13.67
CA ASN A 125 10.43 -18.37 -14.12
C ASN A 125 10.00 -19.74 -13.57
N GLU A 126 10.62 -20.22 -12.54
CA GLU A 126 10.30 -21.48 -11.85
C GLU A 126 9.35 -21.22 -10.67
N TYR A 127 8.65 -22.26 -10.23
CA TYR A 127 7.78 -22.20 -9.09
C TYR A 127 8.24 -23.12 -7.98
N TYR A 128 8.21 -22.60 -6.76
CA TYR A 128 8.52 -23.33 -5.53
C TYR A 128 7.33 -23.23 -4.58
N GLU A 129 7.10 -24.26 -3.79
CA GLU A 129 6.06 -24.28 -2.77
C GLU A 129 6.60 -24.66 -1.40
N THR A 130 5.98 -24.15 -0.34
CA THR A 130 6.20 -24.56 1.04
C THR A 130 4.87 -24.58 1.79
N SER A 131 4.74 -25.44 2.81
CA SER A 131 3.59 -25.47 3.69
C SER A 131 3.53 -24.19 4.54
N VAL A 132 2.33 -23.65 4.72
CA VAL A 132 2.10 -22.52 5.60
C VAL A 132 2.14 -22.94 7.08
N PHE A 133 1.75 -24.16 7.40
CA PHE A 133 1.53 -24.60 8.78
C PHE A 133 2.64 -25.50 9.33
N THR A 134 3.42 -26.14 8.48
CA THR A 134 4.44 -27.11 8.91
C THR A 134 5.71 -26.40 9.32
N VAL A 135 6.05 -26.48 10.60
CA VAL A 135 7.29 -25.92 11.15
C VAL A 135 8.50 -26.66 10.55
N GLY A 136 9.48 -25.90 10.03
CA GLY A 136 10.70 -26.46 9.46
C GLY A 136 10.51 -27.03 8.04
N ASP A 137 9.37 -26.83 7.39
CA ASP A 137 9.22 -27.18 5.98
C ASP A 137 10.16 -26.34 5.12
N THR A 138 10.54 -26.87 3.96
CA THR A 138 11.45 -26.24 3.00
C THR A 138 10.74 -26.00 1.67
N PHE A 139 11.24 -25.03 0.90
CA PHE A 139 10.72 -24.84 -0.46
C PHE A 139 11.07 -26.01 -1.36
N ARG A 140 10.06 -26.55 -2.01
CA ARG A 140 10.16 -27.61 -3.02
C ARG A 140 9.81 -27.05 -4.38
N LYS A 141 10.61 -27.36 -5.39
CA LYS A 141 10.32 -26.98 -6.77
C LYS A 141 9.12 -27.75 -7.29
N ILE A 142 8.13 -27.06 -7.88
CA ILE A 142 7.04 -27.70 -8.62
C ILE A 142 7.57 -27.99 -10.02
N VAL A 143 7.96 -29.24 -10.22
CA VAL A 143 8.60 -29.69 -11.47
C VAL A 143 7.66 -29.49 -12.66
N ASN A 144 8.18 -28.97 -13.77
CA ASN A 144 7.46 -28.67 -15.02
C ASN A 144 6.43 -27.55 -14.95
N LEU A 145 6.25 -26.87 -13.79
CA LEU A 145 5.49 -25.62 -13.73
C LEU A 145 6.45 -24.46 -14.01
N ALA A 146 6.23 -23.76 -15.10
CA ALA A 146 7.05 -22.61 -15.49
C ALA A 146 6.19 -21.48 -16.03
N ALA A 147 6.62 -20.24 -15.78
CA ALA A 147 6.04 -19.04 -16.33
C ALA A 147 6.88 -18.47 -17.47
N ALA A 148 6.28 -17.60 -18.28
CA ALA A 148 7.00 -16.76 -19.22
C ALA A 148 6.24 -15.42 -19.36
N GLY A 149 6.89 -14.30 -19.03
CA GLY A 149 6.23 -12.99 -18.96
C GLY A 149 5.44 -12.81 -17.67
N LYS A 150 4.39 -12.02 -17.70
CA LYS A 150 3.49 -11.77 -16.57
C LYS A 150 2.71 -13.05 -16.23
N ASP A 151 2.62 -13.36 -14.95
CA ASP A 151 1.88 -14.53 -14.47
C ASP A 151 0.59 -14.13 -13.74
N CYS A 152 -0.33 -15.05 -13.68
CA CYS A 152 -1.57 -14.96 -12.92
C CYS A 152 -1.96 -16.30 -12.33
N SER A 153 -2.70 -16.26 -11.22
CA SER A 153 -3.17 -17.47 -10.54
C SER A 153 -4.54 -17.28 -9.91
N ALA A 154 -5.22 -18.40 -9.71
CA ALA A 154 -6.45 -18.48 -8.93
C ALA A 154 -6.52 -19.82 -8.20
N CYS A 155 -7.41 -19.94 -7.22
CA CYS A 155 -7.80 -21.21 -6.63
C CYS A 155 -9.18 -21.61 -7.16
N TYR A 156 -9.35 -22.89 -7.44
CA TYR A 156 -10.60 -23.45 -7.94
C TYR A 156 -10.87 -24.80 -7.28
N ARG A 157 -12.14 -25.12 -7.03
CA ARG A 157 -12.52 -26.43 -6.51
C ARG A 157 -13.16 -27.26 -7.63
N TYR A 158 -12.53 -28.37 -7.97
CA TYR A 158 -12.96 -29.22 -9.07
C TYR A 158 -12.94 -30.72 -8.67
N ASN A 159 -14.03 -31.40 -8.90
CA ASN A 159 -14.18 -32.83 -8.57
C ASN A 159 -13.76 -33.17 -7.13
N GLY A 160 -14.17 -32.33 -6.17
CA GLY A 160 -13.86 -32.51 -4.75
C GLY A 160 -12.43 -32.12 -4.33
N LYS A 161 -11.56 -31.72 -5.26
CA LYS A 161 -10.18 -31.29 -5.00
C LYS A 161 -10.03 -29.79 -5.13
N ASP A 162 -9.19 -29.21 -4.30
CA ASP A 162 -8.74 -27.83 -4.47
C ASP A 162 -7.60 -27.80 -5.47
N LEU A 163 -7.68 -26.91 -6.45
CA LEU A 163 -6.69 -26.72 -7.50
C LEU A 163 -6.06 -25.32 -7.40
N PHE A 164 -4.77 -25.27 -7.53
CA PHE A 164 -4.04 -24.06 -7.88
C PHE A 164 -3.99 -23.95 -9.40
N LEU A 165 -4.53 -22.86 -9.92
CA LEU A 165 -4.52 -22.53 -11.33
C LEU A 165 -3.39 -21.55 -11.59
N ALA A 166 -2.54 -21.81 -12.55
CA ALA A 166 -1.44 -20.94 -12.94
C ALA A 166 -1.37 -20.77 -14.46
N SER A 167 -1.16 -19.54 -14.91
CA SER A 167 -0.90 -19.22 -16.30
C SER A 167 0.06 -18.04 -16.40
N SER A 168 0.60 -17.81 -17.59
CA SER A 168 1.44 -16.65 -17.86
C SER A 168 1.34 -16.20 -19.32
N GLU A 169 1.73 -14.97 -19.56
CA GLU A 169 1.59 -14.25 -20.83
C GLU A 169 2.09 -15.03 -22.06
N ARG A 170 3.21 -15.76 -21.91
CA ARG A 170 3.83 -16.56 -22.99
C ARG A 170 3.95 -18.04 -22.65
N GLY A 171 3.51 -18.42 -21.42
CA GLY A 171 3.51 -19.81 -20.94
C GLY A 171 2.19 -20.54 -21.23
N PHE A 172 1.98 -21.63 -20.52
CA PHE A 172 0.78 -22.44 -20.62
C PHE A 172 -0.14 -22.23 -19.42
N PHE A 173 -1.34 -22.76 -19.50
CA PHE A 173 -2.23 -22.88 -18.37
C PHE A 173 -2.07 -24.26 -17.71
N TYR A 174 -1.95 -24.24 -16.39
CA TYR A 174 -1.75 -25.43 -15.57
C TYR A 174 -2.78 -25.50 -14.45
N THR A 175 -3.16 -26.73 -14.11
CA THR A 175 -3.88 -27.08 -12.89
C THR A 175 -2.98 -27.93 -12.00
N TYR A 176 -2.96 -27.64 -10.69
CA TYR A 176 -2.10 -28.29 -9.70
C TYR A 176 -2.89 -28.57 -8.41
N ASP A 177 -2.96 -29.85 -7.96
CA ASP A 177 -3.70 -30.26 -6.77
C ASP A 177 -2.82 -30.39 -5.50
N GLY A 178 -1.56 -29.99 -5.60
CA GLY A 178 -0.56 -30.12 -4.54
C GLY A 178 0.32 -31.37 -4.69
N THR A 179 0.03 -32.22 -5.65
CA THR A 179 0.82 -33.42 -6.01
C THR A 179 0.93 -33.60 -7.51
N THR A 180 -0.16 -33.45 -8.23
CA THR A 180 -0.25 -33.67 -9.67
C THR A 180 -0.36 -32.36 -10.41
N LEU A 181 0.56 -32.12 -11.33
CA LEU A 181 0.54 -30.99 -12.25
C LEU A 181 -0.01 -31.47 -13.60
N LYS A 182 -1.00 -30.76 -14.13
CA LYS A 182 -1.56 -31.01 -15.46
C LYS A 182 -1.46 -29.75 -16.30
N LYS A 183 -0.90 -29.88 -17.48
CA LYS A 183 -0.89 -28.86 -18.52
C LYS A 183 -2.14 -28.96 -19.37
N ILE A 184 -2.82 -27.84 -19.61
CA ILE A 184 -4.06 -27.77 -20.38
C ILE A 184 -3.73 -27.14 -21.75
N GLU A 185 -3.60 -28.00 -22.75
CA GLU A 185 -3.10 -27.62 -24.09
C GLU A 185 -4.03 -26.67 -24.86
N ASN A 186 -5.35 -26.80 -24.67
CA ASN A 186 -6.36 -25.99 -25.37
C ASN A 186 -6.74 -24.72 -24.66
N ALA A 187 -6.11 -24.39 -23.52
CA ALA A 187 -6.36 -23.16 -22.80
C ALA A 187 -5.57 -21.99 -23.40
N PRO A 188 -6.13 -20.78 -23.40
CA PRO A 188 -5.42 -19.59 -23.85
C PRO A 188 -4.30 -19.21 -22.87
N LYS A 189 -3.33 -18.41 -23.33
CA LYS A 189 -2.27 -17.84 -22.50
C LYS A 189 -2.79 -16.63 -21.75
N MET A 190 -2.95 -16.77 -20.42
CA MET A 190 -3.67 -15.77 -19.62
C MET A 190 -2.72 -14.79 -18.95
N THR A 191 -3.13 -13.53 -18.90
CA THR A 191 -2.40 -12.43 -18.22
C THR A 191 -3.09 -12.00 -16.93
N SER A 192 -4.38 -12.33 -16.77
CA SER A 192 -5.17 -12.12 -15.55
C SER A 192 -6.31 -13.13 -15.55
N MET A 193 -6.71 -13.60 -14.37
CA MET A 193 -7.87 -14.49 -14.22
C MET A 193 -8.63 -14.24 -12.92
N CYS A 194 -9.93 -14.51 -12.94
CA CYS A 194 -10.77 -14.61 -11.74
C CYS A 194 -11.79 -15.74 -11.89
N VAL A 195 -12.28 -16.25 -10.77
CA VAL A 195 -13.32 -17.29 -10.73
C VAL A 195 -14.64 -16.65 -10.34
N HIS A 196 -15.66 -16.83 -11.16
CA HIS A 196 -17.01 -16.33 -10.90
C HIS A 196 -18.04 -17.32 -11.46
N ALA A 197 -19.09 -17.61 -10.67
CA ALA A 197 -20.17 -18.53 -11.05
C ALA A 197 -19.65 -19.81 -11.71
N GLU A 198 -18.72 -20.50 -11.02
CA GLU A 198 -18.08 -21.77 -11.43
C GLU A 198 -17.35 -21.74 -12.79
N ARG A 199 -17.07 -20.55 -13.31
CA ARG A 199 -16.25 -20.33 -14.52
C ARG A 199 -14.99 -19.53 -14.20
N ILE A 200 -13.95 -19.75 -14.99
CA ILE A 200 -12.77 -18.89 -15.00
C ILE A 200 -12.98 -17.83 -16.08
N PHE A 201 -12.85 -16.56 -15.75
CA PHE A 201 -12.76 -15.45 -16.70
C PHE A 201 -11.32 -14.97 -16.77
N ALA A 202 -10.82 -14.75 -17.99
CA ALA A 202 -9.42 -14.42 -18.21
C ALA A 202 -9.21 -13.37 -19.31
N THR A 203 -8.21 -12.52 -19.10
CA THR A 203 -7.59 -11.73 -20.18
C THR A 203 -6.48 -12.56 -20.82
N VAL A 204 -6.29 -12.42 -22.12
CA VAL A 204 -5.45 -13.32 -22.90
C VAL A 204 -4.38 -12.54 -23.66
N SER A 205 -3.17 -13.07 -23.67
CA SER A 205 -2.07 -12.51 -24.45
C SER A 205 -2.34 -12.64 -25.95
N GLY A 206 -2.15 -11.52 -26.67
CA GLY A 206 -2.38 -11.48 -28.12
C GLY A 206 -3.83 -11.20 -28.54
N GLU A 207 -4.80 -11.33 -27.64
CA GLU A 207 -6.21 -11.05 -27.89
C GLU A 207 -6.71 -9.96 -26.94
N GLN A 208 -6.21 -8.75 -27.11
CA GLN A 208 -6.35 -7.66 -26.13
C GLN A 208 -7.73 -6.99 -26.14
N ASN A 209 -8.64 -7.43 -26.99
CA ASN A 209 -10.04 -6.99 -27.04
C ASN A 209 -11.01 -8.06 -26.52
N LYS A 210 -10.52 -9.17 -25.95
CA LYS A 210 -11.38 -10.29 -25.54
C LYS A 210 -11.23 -10.64 -24.06
N VAL A 211 -12.34 -11.04 -23.46
CA VAL A 211 -12.37 -11.76 -22.20
C VAL A 211 -12.81 -13.21 -22.49
N TRP A 212 -11.92 -14.14 -22.25
CA TRP A 212 -12.20 -15.56 -22.36
C TRP A 212 -12.82 -16.11 -21.09
N PHE A 213 -13.65 -17.15 -21.23
CA PHE A 213 -14.19 -17.91 -20.10
C PHE A 213 -14.16 -19.42 -20.34
N SER A 214 -13.92 -20.18 -19.26
CA SER A 214 -13.93 -21.65 -19.30
C SER A 214 -15.36 -22.19 -19.42
N ALA A 215 -15.48 -23.47 -19.74
CA ALA A 215 -16.75 -24.16 -19.56
C ALA A 215 -17.21 -24.10 -18.10
N ASP A 216 -18.53 -24.22 -17.93
CA ASP A 216 -19.16 -24.24 -16.61
C ASP A 216 -18.72 -25.47 -15.81
N PHE A 217 -18.43 -25.31 -14.52
CA PHE A 217 -17.92 -26.34 -13.61
C PHE A 217 -16.68 -27.11 -14.11
N ASN A 218 -16.00 -26.65 -15.19
CA ASN A 218 -14.82 -27.34 -15.71
C ASN A 218 -13.69 -26.38 -16.08
N PRO A 219 -12.71 -26.17 -15.19
CA PRO A 219 -11.59 -25.26 -15.41
C PRO A 219 -10.60 -25.71 -16.48
N GLU A 220 -10.71 -26.96 -16.92
CA GLU A 220 -9.82 -27.56 -17.90
C GLU A 220 -10.38 -27.55 -19.36
N ASN A 221 -11.66 -27.23 -19.52
CA ASN A 221 -12.29 -27.17 -20.85
C ASN A 221 -12.37 -25.73 -21.36
N TRP A 222 -11.61 -25.45 -22.42
CA TRP A 222 -11.52 -24.15 -23.11
C TRP A 222 -11.95 -24.23 -24.58
N LYS A 223 -12.60 -25.35 -24.97
CA LYS A 223 -13.12 -25.53 -26.33
C LYS A 223 -14.36 -24.66 -26.52
N VAL A 224 -14.31 -23.76 -27.47
CA VAL A 224 -15.44 -22.88 -27.82
C VAL A 224 -16.60 -23.71 -28.33
N SER A 225 -17.76 -23.62 -27.66
CA SER A 225 -19.01 -24.27 -28.05
C SER A 225 -20.19 -23.55 -27.37
N GLY A 226 -21.42 -23.77 -27.84
CA GLY A 226 -22.61 -23.13 -27.31
C GLY A 226 -22.84 -23.30 -25.81
N ASP A 227 -22.52 -24.50 -25.25
CA ASP A 227 -22.64 -24.81 -23.82
C ASP A 227 -21.29 -24.92 -23.10
N GLY A 228 -20.19 -24.62 -23.79
CA GLY A 228 -18.82 -24.80 -23.28
C GLY A 228 -18.13 -23.51 -22.89
N ALA A 229 -16.86 -23.42 -23.27
CA ALA A 229 -16.05 -22.23 -23.16
C ALA A 229 -16.36 -21.25 -24.31
N GLY A 230 -15.97 -19.99 -24.13
CA GLY A 230 -16.15 -18.96 -25.15
C GLY A 230 -15.36 -17.69 -24.81
N TYR A 231 -15.70 -16.63 -25.51
CA TYR A 231 -15.15 -15.30 -25.27
C TYR A 231 -16.19 -14.19 -25.50
N ILE A 232 -15.92 -13.05 -24.96
CA ILE A 232 -16.71 -11.81 -25.12
C ILE A 232 -15.79 -10.78 -25.76
N ASP A 233 -16.23 -10.19 -26.88
CA ASP A 233 -15.51 -9.13 -27.58
C ASP A 233 -15.81 -7.76 -26.99
N PHE A 234 -14.78 -6.91 -26.95
CA PHE A 234 -14.80 -5.51 -26.48
C PHE A 234 -14.21 -4.62 -27.57
N ASP A 235 -14.97 -4.37 -28.63
CA ASP A 235 -14.50 -3.69 -29.85
C ASP A 235 -14.74 -2.17 -29.87
N ASP A 236 -15.00 -1.57 -28.71
CA ASP A 236 -15.18 -0.14 -28.58
C ASP A 236 -13.86 0.63 -28.27
N GLU A 237 -13.95 1.95 -28.09
CA GLU A 237 -12.82 2.86 -27.88
C GLU A 237 -12.16 2.76 -26.48
N GLY A 238 -12.57 1.83 -25.61
CA GLY A 238 -12.04 1.69 -24.24
C GLY A 238 -10.59 1.20 -24.15
N GLY A 239 -9.94 0.87 -25.28
CA GLY A 239 -8.58 0.36 -25.33
C GLY A 239 -8.51 -1.13 -25.02
N LYS A 240 -7.32 -1.61 -24.65
CA LYS A 240 -7.06 -3.03 -24.39
C LYS A 240 -7.69 -3.50 -23.09
N VAL A 241 -8.18 -4.73 -23.08
CA VAL A 241 -8.56 -5.42 -21.84
C VAL A 241 -7.28 -5.77 -21.07
N ILE A 242 -7.14 -5.24 -19.85
CA ILE A 242 -5.90 -5.33 -19.08
C ILE A 242 -6.03 -6.21 -17.83
N LYS A 243 -7.23 -6.32 -17.25
CA LYS A 243 -7.47 -7.15 -16.07
C LYS A 243 -8.94 -7.48 -15.88
N VAL A 244 -9.20 -8.67 -15.35
CA VAL A 244 -10.52 -9.08 -14.85
C VAL A 244 -10.46 -9.31 -13.35
N VAL A 245 -11.49 -8.86 -12.63
CA VAL A 245 -11.61 -9.08 -11.19
C VAL A 245 -13.04 -9.42 -10.81
N LYS A 246 -13.21 -10.41 -9.95
CA LYS A 246 -14.49 -10.66 -9.29
C LYS A 246 -14.71 -9.62 -8.20
N PHE A 247 -15.83 -8.94 -8.27
CA PHE A 247 -16.22 -8.01 -7.23
C PHE A 247 -17.74 -8.05 -7.04
N LEU A 248 -18.19 -8.19 -5.79
CA LEU A 248 -19.59 -8.50 -5.49
C LEU A 248 -20.04 -9.73 -6.28
N ASN A 249 -21.12 -9.64 -7.01
CA ASN A 249 -21.68 -10.72 -7.84
C ASN A 249 -21.42 -10.54 -9.34
N TYR A 250 -20.35 -9.84 -9.72
CA TYR A 250 -20.03 -9.53 -11.11
C TYR A 250 -18.57 -9.75 -11.42
N VAL A 251 -18.25 -9.82 -12.70
CA VAL A 251 -16.88 -9.69 -13.21
C VAL A 251 -16.69 -8.27 -13.71
N TYR A 252 -15.72 -7.55 -13.16
CA TYR A 252 -15.33 -6.23 -13.67
C TYR A 252 -14.17 -6.39 -14.62
N VAL A 253 -14.35 -5.87 -15.81
CA VAL A 253 -13.39 -5.88 -16.90
C VAL A 253 -12.75 -4.50 -16.96
N PHE A 254 -11.47 -4.45 -16.62
CA PHE A 254 -10.67 -3.23 -16.71
C PHE A 254 -9.98 -3.16 -18.06
N ARG A 255 -10.05 -1.98 -18.67
CA ARG A 255 -9.42 -1.64 -19.94
C ARG A 255 -8.39 -0.53 -19.73
N ASP A 256 -7.60 -0.22 -20.76
CA ASP A 256 -6.65 0.91 -20.69
C ASP A 256 -7.35 2.20 -20.25
N PHE A 257 -8.57 2.46 -20.74
CA PHE A 257 -9.33 3.71 -20.53
C PHE A 257 -10.78 3.47 -20.10
N GLY A 258 -11.05 2.41 -19.35
CA GLY A 258 -12.42 2.16 -18.92
C GLY A 258 -12.59 0.99 -17.98
N VAL A 259 -13.79 0.89 -17.43
CA VAL A 259 -14.24 -0.22 -16.61
C VAL A 259 -15.64 -0.62 -17.03
N GLU A 260 -15.83 -1.89 -17.29
CA GLU A 260 -17.11 -2.50 -17.64
C GLU A 260 -17.47 -3.57 -16.64
N ARG A 261 -18.76 -3.79 -16.46
CA ARG A 261 -19.31 -4.82 -15.60
C ARG A 261 -19.96 -5.90 -16.44
N LEU A 262 -19.46 -7.10 -16.31
CA LEU A 262 -20.01 -8.28 -16.92
C LEU A 262 -20.91 -9.00 -15.92
N THR A 263 -22.19 -9.14 -16.27
CA THR A 263 -23.14 -10.04 -15.61
C THR A 263 -23.03 -11.40 -16.31
N ALA A 264 -22.58 -12.42 -15.58
CA ALA A 264 -22.27 -13.73 -16.15
C ALA A 264 -22.78 -14.84 -15.23
N PHE A 265 -24.11 -15.04 -15.27
CA PHE A 265 -24.80 -16.12 -14.58
C PHE A 265 -25.54 -16.97 -15.60
N GLY A 266 -25.58 -18.29 -15.38
CA GLY A 266 -26.33 -19.22 -16.23
C GLY A 266 -25.69 -19.45 -17.59
N ALA A 267 -26.51 -19.48 -18.64
CA ALA A 267 -26.07 -19.72 -20.01
C ALA A 267 -25.28 -18.53 -20.58
N GLN A 268 -24.44 -18.81 -21.57
CA GLN A 268 -23.64 -17.76 -22.26
C GLN A 268 -24.53 -16.69 -22.93
N THR A 269 -25.70 -17.09 -23.40
CA THR A 269 -26.70 -16.19 -24.01
C THR A 269 -27.22 -15.12 -23.06
N ASP A 270 -27.11 -15.35 -21.75
CA ASP A 270 -27.61 -14.45 -20.72
C ASP A 270 -26.52 -13.48 -20.24
N PHE A 271 -25.32 -13.59 -20.77
CA PHE A 271 -24.21 -12.69 -20.43
C PHE A 271 -24.48 -11.30 -20.98
N SER A 272 -24.28 -10.30 -20.14
CA SER A 272 -24.47 -8.90 -20.52
C SER A 272 -23.35 -8.03 -20.01
N VAL A 273 -22.95 -7.06 -20.81
CA VAL A 273 -21.91 -6.08 -20.49
C VAL A 273 -22.54 -4.72 -20.29
N SER A 274 -22.14 -4.05 -19.23
CA SER A 274 -22.57 -2.67 -18.92
C SER A 274 -21.33 -1.79 -18.72
N LYS A 275 -21.26 -0.68 -19.44
CA LYS A 275 -20.18 0.30 -19.26
C LYS A 275 -20.40 1.04 -17.93
N ILE A 276 -19.39 1.06 -17.06
CA ILE A 276 -19.43 1.68 -15.74
C ILE A 276 -18.65 2.98 -15.74
N TYR A 277 -17.46 2.99 -16.36
CA TYR A 277 -16.57 4.13 -16.30
C TYR A 277 -15.78 4.29 -17.57
N THR A 278 -15.66 5.55 -18.04
CA THR A 278 -14.72 5.94 -19.08
C THR A 278 -13.62 6.76 -18.42
N ALA A 279 -12.38 6.32 -18.55
CA ALA A 279 -11.22 6.98 -17.98
C ALA A 279 -10.62 7.97 -18.99
N SER A 280 -10.25 9.16 -18.52
CA SER A 280 -9.43 10.13 -19.24
C SER A 280 -7.95 9.75 -19.29
N ALA A 281 -7.53 8.89 -18.35
CA ALA A 281 -6.16 8.52 -18.12
C ALA A 281 -5.99 7.00 -18.02
N ARG A 282 -4.80 6.52 -18.40
CA ARG A 282 -4.49 5.09 -18.42
C ARG A 282 -4.58 4.47 -17.03
N ILE A 283 -5.13 3.25 -16.96
CA ILE A 283 -5.24 2.43 -15.75
C ILE A 283 -4.06 1.44 -15.69
N TYR A 284 -3.47 1.28 -14.48
CA TYR A 284 -2.35 0.36 -14.25
C TYR A 284 -2.84 -0.98 -13.69
N PRO A 285 -2.68 -2.10 -14.43
CA PRO A 285 -3.34 -3.38 -14.09
C PRO A 285 -2.90 -3.99 -12.76
N ASP A 286 -1.62 -3.85 -12.37
CA ASP A 286 -1.09 -4.47 -11.15
C ASP A 286 -1.47 -3.71 -9.87
N THR A 287 -2.18 -2.59 -10.03
CA THR A 287 -2.68 -1.76 -8.94
C THR A 287 -4.17 -1.96 -8.68
N ILE A 288 -4.89 -2.73 -9.51
CA ILE A 288 -6.33 -2.95 -9.38
C ILE A 288 -6.57 -3.98 -8.28
N VAL A 289 -7.22 -3.55 -7.19
CA VAL A 289 -7.43 -4.37 -5.98
C VAL A 289 -8.88 -4.26 -5.50
N PRO A 290 -9.62 -5.37 -5.47
CA PRO A 290 -10.87 -5.46 -4.72
C PRO A 290 -10.59 -5.34 -3.21
N LEU A 291 -11.27 -4.41 -2.54
CA LEU A 291 -11.06 -4.09 -1.12
C LEU A 291 -12.39 -3.92 -0.39
N GLY A 292 -12.94 -5.02 0.09
CA GLY A 292 -14.22 -5.04 0.77
C GLY A 292 -15.37 -4.69 -0.16
N ASP A 293 -15.94 -3.50 0.04
CA ASP A 293 -17.10 -2.96 -0.67
C ASP A 293 -16.75 -2.09 -1.89
N ARG A 294 -15.49 -2.07 -2.31
CA ARG A 294 -14.97 -1.23 -3.41
C ARG A 294 -13.79 -1.85 -4.13
N ILE A 295 -13.47 -1.31 -5.30
CA ILE A 295 -12.22 -1.59 -6.02
C ILE A 295 -11.39 -0.32 -6.04
N VAL A 296 -10.13 -0.41 -5.63
CA VAL A 296 -9.16 0.70 -5.69
C VAL A 296 -8.14 0.42 -6.78
N PHE A 297 -7.78 1.42 -7.56
CA PHE A 297 -6.82 1.30 -8.65
C PHE A 297 -6.11 2.63 -8.95
N LEU A 298 -4.93 2.52 -9.52
CA LEU A 298 -4.11 3.67 -9.92
C LEU A 298 -4.32 4.00 -11.40
N THR A 299 -4.42 5.29 -11.68
CA THR A 299 -4.37 5.86 -13.04
C THR A 299 -3.18 6.81 -13.16
N GLU A 300 -2.92 7.33 -14.34
CA GLU A 300 -1.92 8.40 -14.53
C GLU A 300 -2.23 9.64 -13.67
N GLU A 301 -3.50 9.95 -13.44
CA GLU A 301 -3.96 11.09 -12.64
C GLU A 301 -3.91 10.86 -11.12
N GLY A 302 -3.82 9.62 -10.65
CA GLY A 302 -3.84 9.28 -9.23
C GLY A 302 -4.75 8.10 -8.90
N LEU A 303 -5.07 7.94 -7.60
CA LEU A 303 -5.89 6.85 -7.10
C LEU A 303 -7.37 7.10 -7.35
N LYS A 304 -8.04 6.08 -7.84
CA LYS A 304 -9.49 6.02 -8.04
C LYS A 304 -10.10 4.90 -7.19
N CYS A 305 -11.35 5.08 -6.83
CA CYS A 305 -12.16 4.13 -6.08
C CYS A 305 -13.49 3.91 -6.79
N LEU A 306 -13.81 2.64 -7.10
CA LEU A 306 -15.08 2.21 -7.69
C LEU A 306 -15.91 1.51 -6.61
N ASP A 307 -17.13 1.96 -6.36
CA ASP A 307 -18.09 1.37 -5.41
C ASP A 307 -19.02 0.32 -6.04
N GLY A 308 -18.80 -0.02 -7.29
CA GLY A 308 -19.62 -0.91 -8.11
C GLY A 308 -20.39 -0.17 -9.21
N TYR A 309 -20.60 1.13 -9.07
CA TYR A 309 -21.33 1.97 -10.03
C TYR A 309 -20.62 3.28 -10.33
N ASN A 310 -20.02 3.91 -9.32
CA ASN A 310 -19.41 5.22 -9.43
C ASN A 310 -17.91 5.16 -9.17
N VAL A 311 -17.13 5.95 -9.92
CA VAL A 311 -15.69 6.11 -9.72
C VAL A 311 -15.41 7.51 -9.21
N GLN A 312 -14.64 7.60 -8.13
CA GLN A 312 -14.23 8.86 -7.50
C GLN A 312 -12.74 8.88 -7.23
N ASN A 313 -12.17 10.08 -7.18
CA ASN A 313 -10.79 10.29 -6.75
C ASN A 313 -10.67 10.10 -5.23
N ILE A 314 -9.62 9.41 -4.80
CA ILE A 314 -9.28 9.25 -3.40
C ILE A 314 -7.80 9.57 -3.19
N PHE A 315 -7.42 10.04 -1.99
CA PHE A 315 -6.03 10.38 -1.65
C PHE A 315 -5.35 11.25 -2.72
N VAL A 316 -6.00 12.34 -3.10
CA VAL A 316 -5.54 13.23 -4.18
C VAL A 316 -4.10 13.71 -3.93
N ASP A 317 -3.76 13.98 -2.67
CA ASP A 317 -2.41 14.40 -2.26
C ASP A 317 -1.30 13.37 -2.59
N LEU A 318 -1.65 12.09 -2.81
CA LEU A 318 -0.68 11.07 -3.19
C LEU A 318 -0.07 11.35 -4.58
N SER A 319 -0.81 11.98 -5.48
CA SER A 319 -0.34 12.28 -6.84
C SER A 319 0.91 13.15 -6.84
N ASP A 320 1.09 14.01 -5.82
CA ASP A 320 2.25 14.89 -5.69
C ASP A 320 3.55 14.14 -5.33
N PHE A 321 3.41 12.92 -4.82
CA PHE A 321 4.53 12.04 -4.50
C PHE A 321 4.80 10.98 -5.57
N LEU A 322 3.87 10.73 -6.47
CA LEU A 322 4.06 9.70 -7.50
C LEU A 322 4.94 10.22 -8.65
N SER A 323 5.93 9.43 -9.03
CA SER A 323 6.68 9.65 -10.26
C SER A 323 5.78 9.55 -11.49
N SER A 324 6.17 10.19 -12.60
CA SER A 324 5.49 10.03 -13.89
C SER A 324 5.51 8.59 -14.39
N ASP A 325 6.58 7.83 -14.12
CA ASP A 325 6.65 6.39 -14.44
C ASP A 325 6.01 5.55 -13.33
N LYS A 326 4.83 5.03 -13.61
CA LYS A 326 4.03 4.18 -12.72
C LYS A 326 3.93 2.72 -13.21
N ARG A 327 4.71 2.33 -14.25
CA ARG A 327 4.60 1.00 -14.88
C ARG A 327 4.95 -0.14 -13.94
N ASN A 328 5.84 0.09 -12.99
CA ASN A 328 6.24 -0.89 -11.98
C ASN A 328 5.40 -0.80 -10.69
N ALA A 329 4.36 0.02 -10.67
CA ALA A 329 3.49 0.13 -9.51
C ALA A 329 2.72 -1.19 -9.29
N VAL A 330 2.74 -1.67 -8.06
CA VAL A 330 2.04 -2.88 -7.63
C VAL A 330 1.26 -2.60 -6.36
N ALA A 331 0.10 -3.24 -6.22
CA ALA A 331 -0.72 -3.03 -5.05
C ALA A 331 -1.37 -4.31 -4.52
N THR A 332 -1.75 -4.26 -3.25
CA THR A 332 -2.58 -5.26 -2.60
C THR A 332 -3.50 -4.60 -1.58
N GLY A 333 -4.51 -5.33 -1.11
CA GLY A 333 -5.46 -4.82 -0.14
C GLY A 333 -5.66 -5.77 1.03
N MET A 334 -5.74 -5.23 2.24
CA MET A 334 -5.98 -6.00 3.45
C MET A 334 -6.58 -5.12 4.54
N ASP A 335 -7.58 -5.64 5.26
CA ASP A 335 -8.21 -5.00 6.42
C ASP A 335 -8.67 -3.54 6.16
N GLY A 336 -9.22 -3.29 4.96
CA GLY A 336 -9.69 -1.97 4.55
C GLY A 336 -8.57 -0.98 4.19
N LYS A 337 -7.32 -1.43 4.14
CA LYS A 337 -6.17 -0.66 3.70
C LYS A 337 -5.72 -1.10 2.31
N TYR A 338 -5.38 -0.13 1.49
CA TYR A 338 -4.76 -0.31 0.19
C TYR A 338 -3.27 -0.01 0.30
N PHE A 339 -2.44 -0.93 -0.17
CA PHE A 339 -0.98 -0.85 -0.14
C PHE A 339 -0.49 -0.69 -1.57
N LEU A 340 0.18 0.41 -1.86
CA LEU A 340 0.70 0.75 -3.18
C LEU A 340 2.22 0.93 -3.12
N ALA A 341 2.97 0.02 -3.68
CA ALA A 341 4.39 0.22 -3.94
C ALA A 341 4.56 0.86 -5.33
N ALA A 342 5.28 1.97 -5.37
CA ALA A 342 5.47 2.74 -6.60
C ALA A 342 6.79 3.51 -6.58
N ASN A 343 7.12 4.08 -7.72
CA ASN A 343 8.16 5.10 -7.81
C ASN A 343 7.61 6.41 -7.28
N MET A 344 8.25 6.92 -6.22
CA MET A 344 7.85 8.14 -5.53
C MET A 344 8.96 9.17 -5.56
N VAL A 345 8.58 10.44 -5.61
CA VAL A 345 9.48 11.58 -5.48
C VAL A 345 9.24 12.19 -4.11
N PHE A 346 10.26 12.17 -3.27
CA PHE A 346 10.22 12.83 -1.97
C PHE A 346 11.03 14.12 -2.08
N PRO A 347 10.41 15.31 -1.97
CA PRO A 347 11.14 16.58 -2.00
C PRO A 347 12.22 16.55 -0.93
N GLY A 348 13.46 16.80 -1.31
CA GLY A 348 14.60 16.56 -0.46
C GLY A 348 15.07 17.79 0.28
N ASP A 349 15.18 17.70 1.61
CA ASP A 349 15.97 18.60 2.46
C ASP A 349 16.75 17.84 3.53
N PHE A 350 16.97 16.52 3.34
CA PHE A 350 17.52 15.68 4.41
C PHE A 350 18.86 15.07 4.03
N ALA A 351 19.85 15.28 4.90
CA ALA A 351 21.19 14.68 4.85
C ALA A 351 21.19 13.16 5.18
N VAL A 352 20.12 12.44 4.87
CA VAL A 352 20.02 11.00 5.08
C VAL A 352 19.94 10.32 3.72
N LYS A 353 20.89 9.46 3.42
CA LYS A 353 20.85 8.64 2.21
C LYS A 353 19.79 7.55 2.35
N PHE A 354 18.86 7.53 1.41
CA PHE A 354 17.87 6.48 1.26
C PHE A 354 18.21 5.60 0.06
N LEU A 355 17.60 4.43 -0.01
CA LEU A 355 17.74 3.55 -1.18
C LEU A 355 17.30 4.24 -2.48
N ASP A 356 16.37 5.19 -2.41
CA ASP A 356 15.93 5.95 -3.56
C ASP A 356 16.94 6.99 -4.06
N GLU A 357 17.91 7.40 -3.25
CA GLU A 357 19.02 8.27 -3.67
C GLU A 357 20.15 7.52 -4.38
N VAL A 358 20.21 6.19 -4.21
CA VAL A 358 21.23 5.31 -4.82
C VAL A 358 20.77 4.76 -6.18
N ARG A 359 19.67 5.24 -6.68
CA ARG A 359 18.90 4.66 -7.82
C ARG A 359 19.51 4.78 -9.20
N ASP A 360 20.51 5.57 -9.41
CA ASP A 360 21.14 5.79 -10.74
C ASP A 360 21.62 4.52 -11.46
N GLN A 361 21.39 3.34 -10.85
CA GLN A 361 21.81 2.05 -11.40
C GLN A 361 20.66 1.17 -11.93
N GLY A 362 19.42 1.64 -11.95
CA GLY A 362 18.30 0.96 -12.63
C GLY A 362 17.87 -0.40 -12.04
N VAL A 363 18.29 -0.72 -10.81
CA VAL A 363 18.10 -2.06 -10.20
C VAL A 363 16.77 -2.19 -9.46
N TYR A 364 16.15 -1.08 -9.05
CA TYR A 364 14.97 -1.06 -8.19
C TYR A 364 13.68 -0.87 -8.97
N ASN A 365 12.65 -1.68 -8.67
CA ASN A 365 11.32 -1.55 -9.27
C ASN A 365 10.55 -0.37 -8.67
N THR A 366 10.68 -0.15 -7.36
CA THR A 366 9.98 0.91 -6.61
C THR A 366 10.90 1.46 -5.53
N ASN A 367 10.55 2.59 -4.90
CA ASN A 367 11.33 3.20 -3.81
C ASN A 367 10.47 3.60 -2.62
N GLY A 368 9.16 3.46 -2.75
CA GLY A 368 8.23 3.87 -1.72
C GLY A 368 6.98 3.00 -1.67
N LEU A 369 6.31 3.04 -0.53
CA LEU A 369 5.05 2.35 -0.29
C LEU A 369 4.05 3.32 0.36
N ALA A 370 2.91 3.53 -0.28
CA ALA A 370 1.78 4.22 0.33
C ALA A 370 0.84 3.20 1.00
N VAL A 371 0.51 3.45 2.26
CA VAL A 371 -0.51 2.71 3.01
C VAL A 371 -1.71 3.61 3.19
N CYS A 372 -2.78 3.33 2.46
CA CYS A 372 -3.99 4.15 2.40
C CYS A 372 -5.12 3.45 3.16
N ASP A 373 -5.46 3.93 4.35
CA ASP A 373 -6.66 3.48 5.09
C ASP A 373 -7.88 4.14 4.48
N VAL A 374 -8.58 3.39 3.61
CA VAL A 374 -9.68 3.93 2.79
C VAL A 374 -10.88 4.33 3.65
N LYS A 375 -11.13 3.64 4.77
CA LYS A 375 -12.24 3.96 5.67
C LYS A 375 -11.99 5.22 6.50
N LYS A 376 -10.75 5.40 6.97
CA LYS A 376 -10.36 6.53 7.81
C LYS A 376 -9.89 7.74 7.01
N ASN A 377 -9.73 7.59 5.69
CA ASN A 377 -9.12 8.58 4.80
C ASN A 377 -7.77 9.09 5.32
N LYS A 378 -6.91 8.14 5.74
CA LYS A 378 -5.55 8.43 6.24
C LYS A 378 -4.52 7.72 5.39
N MET A 379 -3.47 8.44 5.04
CA MET A 379 -2.36 7.95 4.24
C MET A 379 -1.05 8.02 5.03
N THR A 380 -0.28 6.95 4.95
CA THR A 380 1.09 6.86 5.46
C THR A 380 2.02 6.56 4.29
N LEU A 381 3.09 7.32 4.17
CA LEU A 381 4.13 7.09 3.17
C LEU A 381 5.33 6.41 3.83
N LEU A 382 5.85 5.37 3.20
CA LEU A 382 7.08 4.69 3.57
C LEU A 382 8.10 4.89 2.46
N ARG A 383 9.25 5.46 2.79
CA ARG A 383 10.34 5.78 1.88
C ARG A 383 11.50 4.78 2.05
N GLY A 384 12.23 4.50 0.98
CA GLY A 384 13.39 3.60 1.01
C GLY A 384 13.04 2.12 0.89
N MET A 385 11.88 1.80 0.29
CA MET A 385 11.37 0.45 0.15
C MET A 385 11.46 -0.02 -1.31
N ASP A 386 12.31 -1.00 -1.61
CA ASP A 386 12.55 -1.57 -2.93
C ASP A 386 11.63 -2.75 -3.26
N ILE A 387 10.34 -2.57 -3.02
CA ILE A 387 9.34 -3.62 -3.16
C ILE A 387 9.12 -3.97 -4.64
N ARG A 388 9.18 -5.26 -4.97
CA ARG A 388 8.88 -5.80 -6.30
C ARG A 388 7.44 -6.27 -6.43
N PHE A 389 6.92 -6.94 -5.41
CA PHE A 389 5.59 -7.53 -5.40
C PHE A 389 4.98 -7.49 -4.01
N LEU A 390 3.66 -7.38 -3.96
CA LEU A 390 2.87 -7.35 -2.74
C LEU A 390 1.78 -8.43 -2.78
N LYS A 391 1.60 -9.16 -1.69
CA LYS A 391 0.54 -10.14 -1.53
C LYS A 391 -0.08 -10.07 -0.15
N ALA A 392 -1.38 -9.83 -0.08
CA ALA A 392 -2.14 -10.02 1.14
C ALA A 392 -2.22 -11.52 1.47
N VAL A 393 -1.78 -11.87 2.65
CA VAL A 393 -1.81 -13.23 3.21
C VAL A 393 -2.71 -13.23 4.43
N ASN A 394 -3.81 -13.96 4.33
CA ASN A 394 -4.76 -14.14 5.43
C ASN A 394 -4.93 -15.64 5.67
N VAL A 395 -4.23 -16.17 6.66
CA VAL A 395 -4.22 -17.59 7.01
C VAL A 395 -4.30 -17.73 8.53
N HIS A 396 -5.29 -18.48 9.02
CA HIS A 396 -5.51 -18.68 10.44
C HIS A 396 -5.54 -17.36 11.23
N THR A 397 -4.60 -17.16 12.16
CA THR A 397 -4.44 -15.94 12.99
C THR A 397 -3.55 -14.87 12.35
N LEU A 398 -3.01 -15.13 11.16
CA LEU A 398 -2.16 -14.19 10.43
C LEU A 398 -2.96 -13.42 9.40
N SER A 399 -2.99 -12.09 9.55
CA SER A 399 -3.38 -11.15 8.51
C SER A 399 -2.20 -10.20 8.30
N SER A 400 -1.49 -10.32 7.18
CA SER A 400 -0.32 -9.52 6.87
C SER A 400 -0.10 -9.40 5.37
N VAL A 401 0.66 -8.37 4.97
CA VAL A 401 1.11 -8.21 3.59
C VAL A 401 2.51 -8.77 3.46
N PHE A 402 2.68 -9.76 2.60
CA PHE A 402 3.97 -10.30 2.23
C PHE A 402 4.53 -9.57 1.02
N MET A 403 5.85 -9.46 0.95
CA MET A 403 6.57 -8.67 -0.05
C MET A 403 7.77 -9.42 -0.59
N THR A 404 8.09 -9.17 -1.86
CA THR A 404 9.38 -9.49 -2.45
C THR A 404 10.10 -8.20 -2.85
N PHE A 405 11.42 -8.25 -3.00
CA PHE A 405 12.27 -7.07 -3.16
C PHE A 405 13.12 -7.14 -4.42
N SER A 406 13.60 -6.00 -4.89
CA SER A 406 14.44 -5.91 -6.08
C SER A 406 15.90 -5.58 -5.80
N GLY A 407 16.22 -5.01 -4.65
CA GLY A 407 17.54 -4.53 -4.26
C GLY A 407 18.37 -5.53 -3.43
N VAL A 408 18.97 -5.04 -2.37
CA VAL A 408 19.87 -5.82 -1.48
C VAL A 408 19.14 -7.01 -0.86
N ASN A 409 17.87 -6.86 -0.50
CA ASN A 409 17.04 -7.88 0.13
C ASN A 409 16.31 -8.79 -0.88
N LYS A 410 16.74 -8.83 -2.14
CA LYS A 410 16.06 -9.54 -3.25
C LYS A 410 15.85 -11.04 -3.04
N HIS A 411 16.59 -11.68 -2.15
CA HIS A 411 16.46 -13.11 -1.83
C HIS A 411 15.46 -13.39 -0.68
N LEU A 412 14.92 -12.32 -0.05
CA LEU A 412 14.06 -12.46 1.11
C LEU A 412 12.58 -12.31 0.73
N ILE A 413 11.75 -12.95 1.54
CA ILE A 413 10.31 -12.68 1.59
C ILE A 413 10.07 -11.93 2.90
N GLY A 414 9.55 -10.72 2.81
CA GLY A 414 9.31 -9.86 3.96
C GLY A 414 7.85 -9.72 4.32
N MET A 415 7.61 -9.26 5.52
CA MET A 415 6.29 -8.84 6.02
C MET A 415 6.42 -7.63 6.93
N PHE A 416 5.31 -6.93 7.19
CA PHE A 416 5.29 -5.87 8.18
C PHE A 416 5.61 -6.38 9.58
N SER A 417 6.39 -5.57 10.31
CA SER A 417 6.76 -5.83 11.70
C SER A 417 6.72 -4.53 12.51
N ASP A 418 6.61 -4.67 13.83
CA ASP A 418 6.65 -3.54 14.76
C ASP A 418 8.09 -3.12 15.13
N THR A 419 9.11 -3.70 14.48
CA THR A 419 10.52 -3.41 14.78
C THR A 419 10.95 -1.99 14.39
N GLY A 420 10.18 -1.34 13.52
CA GLY A 420 10.50 -0.02 13.02
C GLY A 420 11.76 0.03 12.16
N LYS A 421 12.30 -1.12 11.75
CA LYS A 421 13.49 -1.27 10.90
C LYS A 421 13.10 -1.84 9.54
N TYR A 422 13.95 -1.63 8.56
CA TYR A 422 13.90 -2.30 7.27
C TYR A 422 14.90 -3.46 7.30
N PHE A 423 14.42 -4.64 7.70
CA PHE A 423 15.26 -5.78 8.13
C PHE A 423 16.22 -5.39 9.24
N SER A 424 17.54 -5.34 8.98
CA SER A 424 18.56 -4.90 9.92
C SER A 424 18.79 -3.39 9.92
N ASP A 425 18.36 -2.71 8.86
CA ASP A 425 18.71 -1.31 8.62
C ASP A 425 17.77 -0.35 9.35
N LYS A 426 18.31 0.79 9.73
CA LYS A 426 17.51 1.89 10.26
C LYS A 426 16.59 2.42 9.17
N LEU A 427 15.37 2.76 9.56
CA LEU A 427 14.40 3.41 8.70
C LEU A 427 14.22 4.86 9.16
N PRO A 428 14.97 5.82 8.58
CA PRO A 428 14.88 7.22 8.96
C PRO A 428 13.46 7.76 8.80
N ARG A 429 13.01 8.58 9.74
CA ARG A 429 11.65 9.10 9.82
C ARG A 429 11.62 10.60 9.85
N TYR A 430 10.60 11.14 9.22
CA TYR A 430 10.42 12.57 9.11
C TYR A 430 8.96 12.97 9.07
N TRP A 431 8.66 14.08 9.72
CA TRP A 431 7.39 14.77 9.67
C TRP A 431 7.63 16.27 9.75
N THR A 432 6.88 17.07 9.00
CA THR A 432 6.97 18.53 9.07
C THR A 432 5.59 19.19 8.89
N THR A 433 5.42 20.38 9.45
CA THR A 433 4.32 21.26 9.08
C THR A 433 4.64 21.99 7.77
N GLY A 434 3.66 22.62 7.15
CA GLY A 434 3.90 23.70 6.20
C GLY A 434 4.55 24.91 6.85
N TYR A 435 5.09 25.82 6.05
CA TYR A 435 5.47 27.15 6.52
C TYR A 435 4.21 27.96 6.82
N THR A 436 4.16 28.55 8.00
CA THR A 436 3.00 29.32 8.43
C THR A 436 3.40 30.63 9.07
N ASP A 437 2.65 31.67 8.81
CA ASP A 437 2.68 32.94 9.52
C ASP A 437 1.66 32.99 10.66
N LEU A 438 1.01 31.85 10.96
CA LEU A 438 -0.04 31.68 11.97
C LEU A 438 -1.30 32.51 11.68
N GLY A 439 -1.48 33.02 10.47
CA GLY A 439 -2.59 33.90 10.09
C GLY A 439 -2.46 35.34 10.57
N TYR A 440 -1.26 35.75 10.99
CA TYR A 440 -0.96 37.12 11.43
C TYR A 440 0.22 37.69 10.62
N PRO A 441 0.07 37.97 9.31
CA PRO A 441 1.19 38.39 8.46
C PRO A 441 1.78 39.72 8.89
N GLU A 442 0.97 40.65 9.43
CA GLU A 442 1.36 42.02 9.81
C GLU A 442 1.98 42.14 11.21
N LYS A 443 1.93 41.05 12.03
CA LYS A 443 2.42 41.11 13.41
C LYS A 443 3.84 40.56 13.53
N GLN A 444 4.64 41.18 14.38
CA GLN A 444 5.87 40.55 14.85
C GLN A 444 5.54 39.36 15.75
N LYS A 445 6.20 38.26 15.53
CA LYS A 445 5.96 36.99 16.23
C LYS A 445 7.21 36.50 16.92
N SER A 446 7.05 35.90 18.11
CA SER A 446 8.16 35.26 18.81
C SER A 446 7.70 33.94 19.41
N VAL A 447 8.32 32.83 19.01
CA VAL A 447 8.12 31.55 19.68
C VAL A 447 8.72 31.60 21.06
N ARG A 448 7.91 31.41 22.10
CA ARG A 448 8.37 31.35 23.49
C ARG A 448 8.83 29.94 23.87
N ASN A 449 7.99 28.99 23.64
CA ASN A 449 8.29 27.59 23.93
C ASN A 449 7.48 26.65 23.05
N VAL A 450 7.99 25.43 22.96
CA VAL A 450 7.28 24.28 22.39
C VAL A 450 7.22 23.20 23.45
N MET A 451 6.08 22.54 23.58
CA MET A 451 5.86 21.45 24.52
C MET A 451 5.32 20.24 23.78
N LEU A 452 5.91 19.08 24.00
CA LEU A 452 5.44 17.80 23.50
C LEU A 452 5.85 16.66 24.43
N THR A 453 5.21 15.51 24.27
CA THR A 453 5.61 14.27 24.96
C THR A 453 6.19 13.33 23.91
N ALA A 454 7.37 12.79 24.17
CA ALA A 454 8.01 11.78 23.33
C ALA A 454 8.39 10.56 24.16
N HIS A 455 8.14 9.38 23.62
CA HIS A 455 8.74 8.11 24.06
C HIS A 455 9.78 7.73 23.01
N GLY A 456 11.00 7.40 23.45
CA GLY A 456 12.15 7.23 22.54
C GLY A 456 12.83 8.56 22.17
N THR A 457 13.93 8.48 21.43
CA THR A 457 14.76 9.64 21.08
C THR A 457 14.25 10.29 19.80
N VAL A 458 13.87 11.57 19.86
CA VAL A 458 13.34 12.34 18.74
C VAL A 458 14.01 13.71 18.68
N THR A 459 14.33 14.17 17.49
CA THR A 459 14.78 15.54 17.26
C THR A 459 13.58 16.41 16.89
N LEU A 460 13.29 17.43 17.70
CA LEU A 460 12.40 18.51 17.37
C LEU A 460 13.19 19.61 16.67
N GLY A 461 12.78 19.95 15.45
CA GLY A 461 13.32 21.07 14.70
C GLY A 461 12.31 22.21 14.55
N LEU A 462 12.82 23.41 14.61
CA LEU A 462 12.11 24.63 14.27
C LEU A 462 12.88 25.31 13.14
N GLU A 463 12.20 25.66 12.08
CA GLU A 463 12.75 26.53 11.05
C GLU A 463 12.03 27.86 11.10
N LEU A 464 12.78 28.91 11.42
CA LEU A 464 12.30 30.29 11.62
C LEU A 464 12.96 31.16 10.55
N ASP A 465 12.17 31.62 9.56
CA ASP A 465 12.66 32.43 8.42
C ASP A 465 13.89 31.79 7.73
N GLY A 466 13.89 30.45 7.54
CA GLY A 466 14.97 29.69 6.93
C GLY A 466 16.10 29.26 7.90
N ASN A 467 16.12 29.77 9.13
CA ASN A 467 17.10 29.36 10.14
C ASN A 467 16.62 28.13 10.90
N LYS A 468 17.38 27.04 10.86
CA LYS A 468 17.05 25.78 11.54
C LYS A 468 17.65 25.72 12.94
N ILE A 469 16.84 25.34 13.93
CA ILE A 469 17.23 25.09 15.31
C ILE A 469 16.73 23.72 15.69
N GLU A 470 17.59 22.85 16.20
CA GLU A 470 17.25 21.47 16.55
C GLU A 470 17.46 21.21 18.04
N TYR A 471 16.55 20.45 18.63
CA TYR A 471 16.58 20.01 20.02
C TYR A 471 16.45 18.50 20.07
N LEU A 472 17.44 17.84 20.64
CA LEU A 472 17.36 16.40 20.88
C LEU A 472 16.52 16.15 22.13
N LEU A 473 15.48 15.34 22.01
CA LEU A 473 14.59 14.94 23.10
C LEU A 473 14.87 13.48 23.42
N GLU A 474 15.34 13.23 24.61
CA GLU A 474 15.43 11.88 25.17
C GLU A 474 14.11 11.59 25.90
N GLY A 475 13.32 10.69 25.35
CA GLY A 475 11.95 10.46 25.78
C GLY A 475 11.84 9.93 27.20
N ALA A 476 11.12 10.65 28.03
CA ALA A 476 10.85 10.28 29.42
C ALA A 476 9.36 10.04 29.69
N ASP A 477 8.53 9.87 28.64
CA ASP A 477 7.06 9.75 28.74
C ASP A 477 6.35 10.91 29.46
N LEU A 478 7.07 12.01 29.66
CA LEU A 478 6.58 13.21 30.30
C LEU A 478 6.59 14.40 29.34
N PRO A 479 5.67 15.36 29.49
CA PRO A 479 5.70 16.59 28.70
C PRO A 479 7.01 17.35 28.89
N GLN A 480 7.74 17.55 27.80
CA GLN A 480 8.98 18.31 27.79
C GLN A 480 8.70 19.70 27.23
N LYS A 481 9.16 20.73 27.97
CA LYS A 481 9.02 22.14 27.59
C LYS A 481 10.38 22.68 27.13
N ILE A 482 10.43 23.09 25.89
CA ILE A 482 11.63 23.66 25.24
C ILE A 482 11.45 25.16 25.16
N ILE A 483 12.36 25.91 25.77
CA ILE A 483 12.37 27.37 25.71
C ILE A 483 13.12 27.79 24.43
N VAL A 484 12.46 28.59 23.59
CA VAL A 484 13.00 28.98 22.27
C VAL A 484 13.36 30.46 22.26
N ASN A 485 12.43 31.35 22.60
CA ASN A 485 12.59 32.83 22.66
C ASN A 485 13.20 33.42 21.38
N ARG A 486 12.64 33.09 20.20
CA ARG A 486 13.10 33.58 18.90
C ARG A 486 11.98 34.25 18.13
N ALA A 487 12.32 35.41 17.52
CA ALA A 487 11.43 36.12 16.61
C ALA A 487 11.39 35.41 15.23
N PHE A 488 10.26 35.55 14.54
CA PHE A 488 10.07 35.03 13.19
C PHE A 488 8.94 35.77 12.45
N SER A 489 8.95 35.68 11.14
CA SER A 489 7.86 36.07 10.25
C SER A 489 7.07 34.83 9.82
N LYS A 490 7.79 33.78 9.40
CA LYS A 490 7.24 32.45 9.07
C LYS A 490 7.98 31.36 9.79
N MET A 491 7.27 30.32 10.16
CA MET A 491 7.86 29.16 10.83
C MET A 491 7.34 27.85 10.28
N ARG A 492 8.12 26.79 10.41
CA ARG A 492 7.67 25.41 10.35
C ARG A 492 8.27 24.60 11.50
N VAL A 493 7.56 23.56 11.90
CA VAL A 493 8.02 22.58 12.90
C VAL A 493 8.26 21.27 12.19
N TYR A 494 9.35 20.59 12.53
CA TYR A 494 9.61 19.25 12.02
C TYR A 494 10.09 18.31 13.12
N LEU A 495 9.85 17.03 12.91
CA LEU A 495 10.29 15.93 13.77
C LEU A 495 11.13 14.97 12.94
N LYS A 496 12.29 14.62 13.46
CA LYS A 496 13.18 13.59 12.91
C LYS A 496 13.42 12.50 13.94
N GLU A 497 13.52 11.28 13.48
CA GLU A 497 13.90 10.16 14.32
C GLU A 497 14.93 9.30 13.60
N ASN A 498 16.07 9.08 14.26
CA ASN A 498 17.20 8.31 13.77
C ASN A 498 17.62 7.22 14.78
N SER A 499 16.78 6.94 15.81
CA SER A 499 17.16 5.98 16.84
C SER A 499 17.15 4.54 16.32
N GLU A 500 17.90 3.67 16.99
CA GLU A 500 17.95 2.24 16.67
C GLU A 500 16.77 1.47 17.27
N SER A 501 16.07 2.07 18.26
CA SER A 501 14.89 1.46 18.86
C SER A 501 13.66 1.69 18.00
N GLY A 502 12.97 0.64 17.63
CA GLY A 502 11.75 0.72 16.82
C GLY A 502 10.52 1.25 17.57
N SER A 503 10.60 1.40 18.89
CA SER A 503 9.47 1.81 19.72
C SER A 503 9.59 3.26 20.10
N TYR A 504 8.81 4.13 19.47
CA TYR A 504 8.65 5.50 19.92
C TYR A 504 7.26 6.01 19.57
N THR A 505 6.85 7.02 20.33
CA THR A 505 5.57 7.71 20.17
C THR A 505 5.78 9.19 20.41
N VAL A 506 5.21 10.04 19.57
CA VAL A 506 5.29 11.49 19.73
C VAL A 506 3.89 12.07 19.68
N THR A 507 3.56 12.90 20.70
CA THR A 507 2.31 13.67 20.72
C THR A 507 2.42 14.93 19.88
N PRO A 508 1.30 15.50 19.38
CA PRO A 508 1.33 16.77 18.69
C PRO A 508 1.96 17.88 19.54
N PRO A 509 2.85 18.71 18.96
CA PRO A 509 3.48 19.79 19.69
C PRO A 509 2.47 20.89 20.05
N SER A 510 2.62 21.45 21.25
CA SER A 510 1.93 22.67 21.67
C SER A 510 2.91 23.85 21.61
N ILE A 511 2.58 24.88 20.85
CA ILE A 511 3.47 26.00 20.58
C ILE A 511 2.90 27.27 21.22
N THR A 512 3.72 27.97 22.02
CA THR A 512 3.37 29.27 22.61
C THR A 512 4.06 30.38 21.84
N VAL A 513 3.30 31.34 21.34
CA VAL A 513 3.78 32.47 20.53
C VAL A 513 3.27 33.78 21.10
N ASP A 514 4.14 34.77 21.18
CA ASP A 514 3.78 36.16 21.47
C ASP A 514 3.68 36.92 20.15
N LEU A 515 2.60 37.67 19.99
CA LEU A 515 2.29 38.57 18.88
C LEU A 515 2.38 40.01 19.36
N SER A 516 3.16 40.85 18.72
CA SER A 516 3.33 42.26 19.03
C SER A 516 3.14 43.15 17.82
#